data_c7ffaf01f06224f317666abbb132d660
#
_entry.id   c7ffaf01f06224f317666abbb132d660
#
_cell.length_a   1.000
_cell.length_b   1.000
_cell.length_c   1.000
_cell.angle_alpha   90.00
_cell.angle_beta   90.00
_cell.angle_gamma   90.00
#
_symmetry.space_group_name_H-M   'P 1'
#
loop_
_entity.id
_entity.type
_entity.pdbx_description
1 polymer ?
#
loop_
_entity_poly.entity_id
_entity_poly.type
_entity_poly.pdbx_seq_one_letter_code
_entity_poly.pdbx_strand_id
1 'polypeptide(L)'
;SLEKDNKLDLGYWVGREYWGNGYATEAGMGLIQYIKKETDFKQITACYIKGNNTSANVLRKLGFEEVGECEEYFLSRKKTMSCVDLLLTL
;
A
#
# COMPACT_ATOMS: atom_id res chain seq x y z
N SER A 1 2.22 -4.12 10.01
CA SER A 1 2.64 -3.92 11.39
C SER A 1 1.80 -2.85 12.09
N LEU A 2 1.78 -2.89 13.40
CA LEU A 2 1.02 -1.95 14.20
C LEU A 2 1.84 -0.70 14.46
N GLU A 3 1.21 0.45 14.28
CA GLU A 3 1.83 1.73 14.54
C GLU A 3 1.18 2.43 15.73
N LYS A 4 1.94 3.32 16.37
CA LYS A 4 1.47 3.98 17.60
C LYS A 4 0.25 4.87 17.40
N ASP A 5 0.08 5.43 16.21
CA ASP A 5 -1.00 6.39 15.95
C ASP A 5 -2.22 5.74 15.29
N ASN A 6 -2.45 4.49 15.60
CA ASN A 6 -3.55 3.72 14.99
C ASN A 6 -3.43 3.62 13.48
N LYS A 7 -2.21 3.51 12.99
CA LYS A 7 -1.91 3.30 11.58
C LYS A 7 -1.49 1.86 11.36
N LEU A 8 -1.98 1.28 10.29
CA LEU A 8 -1.55 -0.05 9.86
C LEU A 8 -0.69 0.11 8.62
N ASP A 9 0.51 -0.45 8.64
CA ASP A 9 1.43 -0.37 7.51
C ASP A 9 1.33 -1.64 6.67
N LEU A 10 0.80 -1.53 5.47
CA LEU A 10 0.71 -2.64 4.53
C LEU A 10 2.00 -2.86 3.75
N GLY A 11 2.86 -1.85 3.71
CA GLY A 11 4.11 -1.94 2.97
C GLY A 11 3.89 -2.18 1.49
N TYR A 12 4.56 -3.17 0.93
CA TYR A 12 4.56 -3.44 -0.51
C TYR A 12 3.62 -4.56 -0.94
N TRP A 13 2.57 -4.86 -0.18
CA TRP A 13 1.74 -6.02 -0.47
C TRP A 13 1.08 -6.00 -1.85
N VAL A 14 0.90 -4.81 -2.43
CA VAL A 14 0.31 -4.71 -3.78
C VAL A 14 1.37 -4.70 -4.89
N GLY A 15 2.63 -4.94 -4.57
CA GLY A 15 3.70 -4.93 -5.57
C GLY A 15 3.88 -6.24 -6.32
N ARG A 16 2.96 -7.16 -6.20
CA ARG A 16 3.10 -8.49 -6.80
C ARG A 16 2.46 -8.57 -8.17
N GLU A 17 3.06 -9.37 -9.06
CA GLU A 17 2.62 -9.48 -10.45
C GLU A 17 1.17 -9.92 -10.60
N TYR A 18 0.75 -10.89 -9.82
CA TYR A 18 -0.60 -11.43 -9.95
C TYR A 18 -1.69 -10.47 -9.46
N TRP A 19 -1.29 -9.32 -8.95
CA TRP A 19 -2.25 -8.29 -8.53
C TRP A 19 -2.67 -7.39 -9.68
N GLY A 20 -2.16 -7.61 -10.89
CA GLY A 20 -2.37 -6.69 -11.99
C GLY A 20 -3.68 -6.81 -12.76
N ASN A 21 -4.54 -7.78 -12.45
CA ASN A 21 -5.73 -8.06 -13.27
C ASN A 21 -7.06 -7.81 -12.59
N GLY A 22 -7.10 -6.87 -11.67
CA GLY A 22 -8.33 -6.47 -11.00
C GLY A 22 -8.57 -7.14 -9.66
N TYR A 23 -7.97 -8.29 -9.41
CA TYR A 23 -8.13 -8.96 -8.13
C TYR A 23 -7.55 -8.16 -6.97
N ALA A 24 -6.49 -7.41 -7.23
CA ALA A 24 -5.88 -6.60 -6.19
C ALA A 24 -6.84 -5.55 -5.67
N THR A 25 -7.60 -4.93 -6.55
CA THR A 25 -8.56 -3.91 -6.14
C THR A 25 -9.67 -4.52 -5.29
N GLU A 26 -10.23 -5.65 -5.72
CA GLU A 26 -11.28 -6.33 -4.96
C GLU A 26 -10.77 -6.81 -3.62
N ALA A 27 -9.62 -7.46 -3.60
CA ALA A 27 -9.02 -7.96 -2.36
C ALA A 27 -8.69 -6.81 -1.42
N GLY A 28 -8.18 -5.71 -1.96
CA GLY A 28 -7.86 -4.53 -1.17
C GLY A 28 -9.10 -3.90 -0.56
N MET A 29 -10.17 -3.80 -1.32
CA MET A 29 -11.42 -3.25 -0.79
C MET A 29 -11.96 -4.10 0.35
N GLY A 30 -11.92 -5.42 0.19
CA GLY A 30 -12.35 -6.33 1.25
C GLY A 30 -11.50 -6.20 2.49
N LEU A 31 -10.19 -6.09 2.32
CA LEU A 31 -9.27 -5.93 3.43
C LEU A 31 -9.50 -4.61 4.15
N ILE A 32 -9.70 -3.52 3.41
CA ILE A 32 -9.95 -2.22 3.99
C ILE A 32 -11.24 -2.23 4.79
N GLN A 33 -12.29 -2.84 4.26
CA GLN A 33 -13.55 -2.95 4.97
C GLN A 33 -13.42 -3.78 6.24
N TYR A 34 -12.66 -4.86 6.18
CA TYR A 34 -12.40 -5.67 7.36
C TYR A 34 -11.68 -4.87 8.43
N ILE A 35 -10.64 -4.15 8.03
CA ILE A 35 -9.85 -3.34 8.96
C ILE A 35 -10.73 -2.26 9.60
N LYS A 36 -11.54 -1.60 8.79
CA LYS A 36 -12.41 -0.54 9.26
C LYS A 36 -13.45 -1.05 10.25
N LYS A 37 -13.96 -2.25 10.02
CA LYS A 37 -15.03 -2.82 10.83
C LYS A 37 -14.50 -3.54 12.08
N GLU A 38 -13.40 -4.26 11.94
CA GLU A 38 -12.93 -5.19 12.97
C GLU A 38 -11.71 -4.69 13.76
N THR A 39 -11.22 -3.50 13.46
CA THR A 39 -10.05 -2.97 14.17
C THR A 39 -10.29 -1.51 14.53
N ASP A 40 -9.39 -0.99 15.38
CA ASP A 40 -9.42 0.42 15.78
C ASP A 40 -8.48 1.28 14.95
N PHE A 41 -7.90 0.73 13.89
CA PHE A 41 -7.02 1.51 13.02
C PHE A 41 -7.80 2.64 12.34
N LYS A 42 -7.18 3.81 12.28
CA LYS A 42 -7.78 4.98 11.65
C LYS A 42 -7.16 5.28 10.30
N GLN A 43 -5.97 4.76 10.05
CA GLN A 43 -5.24 5.03 8.81
C GLN A 43 -4.48 3.79 8.38
N ILE A 44 -4.30 3.66 7.07
CA ILE A 44 -3.50 2.59 6.48
C ILE A 44 -2.43 3.24 5.62
N THR A 45 -1.19 2.79 5.77
CA THR A 45 -0.10 3.27 4.93
C THR A 45 0.33 2.16 3.98
N ALA A 46 0.76 2.54 2.81
CA ALA A 46 1.26 1.61 1.81
C ALA A 46 2.32 2.31 0.97
N CYS A 47 3.07 1.55 0.19
CA CYS A 47 4.02 2.13 -0.72
C CYS A 47 4.18 1.26 -1.95
N TYR A 48 4.71 1.85 -3.02
CA TYR A 48 5.03 1.11 -4.23
C TYR A 48 6.32 1.64 -4.81
N ILE A 49 6.97 0.82 -5.63
CA ILE A 49 8.21 1.22 -6.30
C ILE A 49 7.85 2.24 -7.37
N LYS A 50 8.54 3.38 -7.38
CA LYS A 50 8.30 4.43 -8.35
C LYS A 50 8.43 3.86 -9.77
N GLY A 51 7.43 4.14 -10.60
CA GLY A 51 7.36 3.58 -11.94
C GLY A 51 6.46 2.36 -12.06
N ASN A 52 6.06 1.76 -10.95
CA ASN A 52 5.14 0.63 -11.00
C ASN A 52 3.70 1.14 -11.10
N ASN A 53 3.26 1.37 -12.33
CA ASN A 53 1.95 1.98 -12.58
C ASN A 53 0.79 1.06 -12.17
N THR A 54 0.97 -0.23 -12.23
CA THR A 54 -0.05 -1.18 -11.81
C THR A 54 -0.37 -1.02 -10.34
N SER A 55 0.66 -1.01 -9.49
CA SER A 55 0.47 -0.81 -8.05
C SER A 55 -0.11 0.56 -7.74
N ALA A 56 0.37 1.59 -8.44
CA ALA A 56 -0.14 2.94 -8.26
C ALA A 56 -1.63 3.00 -8.55
N ASN A 57 -2.07 2.39 -9.66
CA ASN A 57 -3.47 2.40 -10.03
C ASN A 57 -4.35 1.67 -9.02
N VAL A 58 -3.89 0.53 -8.53
CA VAL A 58 -4.63 -0.22 -7.51
C VAL A 58 -4.81 0.63 -6.25
N LEU A 59 -3.72 1.22 -5.76
CA LEU A 59 -3.79 2.01 -4.54
C LEU A 59 -4.67 3.23 -4.70
N ARG A 60 -4.62 3.89 -5.85
CA ARG A 60 -5.51 5.03 -6.11
C ARG A 60 -6.97 4.62 -6.14
N LYS A 61 -7.27 3.49 -6.77
CA LYS A 61 -8.65 2.98 -6.82
C LYS A 61 -9.18 2.64 -5.43
N LEU A 62 -8.29 2.25 -4.53
CA LEU A 62 -8.67 1.96 -3.15
C LEU A 62 -8.87 3.21 -2.31
N GLY A 63 -8.49 4.38 -2.83
CA GLY A 63 -8.66 5.64 -2.13
C GLY A 63 -7.41 6.18 -1.46
N PHE A 64 -6.27 5.55 -1.67
CA PHE A 64 -5.02 6.03 -1.10
C PHE A 64 -4.56 7.32 -1.78
N GLU A 65 -3.95 8.19 -1.00
CA GLU A 65 -3.37 9.44 -1.49
C GLU A 65 -1.86 9.39 -1.34
N GLU A 66 -1.15 9.92 -2.32
CA GLU A 66 0.31 9.99 -2.26
C GLU A 66 0.70 11.09 -1.28
N VAL A 67 1.54 10.74 -0.31
CA VAL A 67 1.94 11.68 0.74
C VAL A 67 3.43 11.94 0.78
N GLY A 68 4.23 11.21 0.03
CA GLY A 68 5.67 11.44 0.00
C GLY A 68 6.40 10.40 -0.82
N GLU A 69 7.73 10.51 -0.80
CA GLU A 69 8.61 9.56 -1.46
C GLU A 69 9.71 9.18 -0.50
N CYS A 70 10.24 7.97 -0.68
CA CYS A 70 11.35 7.49 0.12
C CYS A 70 12.21 6.56 -0.73
N GLU A 71 13.34 6.16 -0.18
CA GLU A 71 14.21 5.19 -0.83
C GLU A 71 14.34 3.98 0.07
N GLU A 72 14.26 2.79 -0.53
CA GLU A 72 14.37 1.54 0.19
C GLU A 72 15.36 0.63 -0.51
N TYR A 73 16.14 -0.10 0.28
CA TYR A 73 17.06 -1.07 -0.25
C TYR A 73 16.38 -2.43 -0.37
N PHE A 74 16.36 -2.99 -1.56
CA PHE A 74 15.75 -4.30 -1.81
C PHE A 74 16.83 -5.36 -1.94
N LEU A 75 16.84 -6.29 -1.00
CA LEU A 75 17.79 -7.39 -1.02
C LEU A 75 17.66 -8.25 -2.28
N SER A 76 16.43 -8.46 -2.73
CA SER A 76 16.18 -9.29 -3.92
C SER A 76 16.78 -8.67 -5.19
N ARG A 77 16.88 -7.35 -5.23
CA ARG A 77 17.44 -6.65 -6.40
C ARG A 77 18.81 -6.07 -6.13
N LYS A 78 19.27 -6.17 -4.90
CA LYS A 78 20.58 -5.68 -4.45
C LYS A 78 20.83 -4.23 -4.83
N LYS A 79 19.79 -3.40 -4.71
CA LYS A 79 19.91 -1.98 -4.96
C LYS A 79 18.85 -1.18 -4.24
N THR A 80 19.11 0.11 -4.07
CA THR A 80 18.17 1.06 -3.50
C THR A 80 17.24 1.54 -4.59
N MET A 81 15.96 1.58 -4.30
CA MET A 81 14.96 2.03 -5.26
C MET A 81 14.09 3.10 -4.64
N SER A 82 13.66 4.04 -5.47
CA SER A 82 12.74 5.08 -5.04
C SER A 82 11.34 4.51 -4.91
N CYS A 83 10.64 4.90 -3.86
CA CYS A 83 9.30 4.43 -3.57
C CYS A 83 8.39 5.62 -3.30
N VAL A 84 7.10 5.42 -3.53
CA VAL A 84 6.09 6.43 -3.23
C VAL A 84 5.27 5.95 -2.05
N ASP A 85 5.12 6.82 -1.05
CA ASP A 85 4.35 6.52 0.15
C ASP A 85 2.93 7.05 0.01
N LEU A 86 1.97 6.25 0.45
CA LEU A 86 0.56 6.60 0.34
C LEU A 86 -0.14 6.39 1.67
N LEU A 87 -1.24 7.10 1.85
CA LEU A 87 -2.02 7.05 3.08
C LEU A 87 -3.51 6.96 2.74
N LEU A 88 -4.19 6.10 3.45
CA LEU A 88 -5.66 6.02 3.39
C LEU A 88 -6.21 6.30 4.77
N THR A 89 -7.12 7.27 4.85
CA THR A 89 -7.82 7.58 6.10
C THR A 89 -9.15 6.83 6.10
N LEU A 90 -9.38 6.07 7.15
CA LEU A 90 -10.58 5.22 7.28
C LEU A 90 -11.80 5.97 7.84
#